data_f1be12649daac35b9b6021f6ffae03a0
#
_entry.id   f1be12649daac35b9b6021f6ffae03a0
#
_cell.length_a   1.000
_cell.length_b   1.000
_cell.length_c   1.000
_cell.angle_alpha   90.00
_cell.angle_beta   90.00
_cell.angle_gamma   90.00
#
_symmetry.space_group_name_H-M   'P 1'
#
loop_
_entity.id
_entity.type
_entity.pdbx_description
1 polymer ?
#
loop_
_entity_poly.entity_id
_entity_poly.type
_entity_poly.pdbx_seq_one_letter_code
_entity_poly.pdbx_strand_id
1 'polypeptide(L)'
;FGNFTDIKKIIQSRLFYPTFITDLSGNGKTFSVEQACAQLGRELIRVNITIETDEDDLVGGFRLVDGNTAWHNGPVIEALERGAVLLLDEIDLASNKILCLQSILEGKGVFLKKIGKWVKPAAGFQVIATANTKGKGSDDGRFIGTNVLNEAFLERFPVTFEQEYPTVAIETKILNKLCGDVNFCKRLADWADIIR
;
A
#
# COMPACT_ATOMS: atom_id res chain seq x y z
N PHE A 1 1.86 -14.76 9.31
CA PHE A 1 0.61 -14.70 10.06
C PHE A 1 -0.41 -13.82 9.33
N GLY A 2 -1.62 -13.74 9.85
CA GLY A 2 -2.68 -12.95 9.23
C GLY A 2 -2.93 -13.38 7.78
N ASN A 3 -3.18 -12.41 6.93
CA ASN A 3 -3.54 -12.61 5.52
C ASN A 3 -2.33 -12.82 4.59
N PHE A 4 -1.12 -13.03 5.13
CA PHE A 4 0.12 -13.11 4.35
C PHE A 4 0.06 -14.14 3.21
N THR A 5 -0.49 -15.31 3.47
CA THR A 5 -0.58 -16.38 2.46
C THR A 5 -1.47 -15.98 1.29
N ASP A 6 -2.59 -15.31 1.55
CA ASP A 6 -3.52 -14.93 0.50
C ASP A 6 -3.02 -13.69 -0.25
N ILE A 7 -2.40 -12.72 0.42
CA ILE A 7 -1.68 -11.61 -0.22
C ILE A 7 -0.60 -12.16 -1.17
N LYS A 8 0.18 -13.15 -0.70
CA LYS A 8 1.20 -13.79 -1.52
C LYS A 8 0.63 -14.48 -2.74
N LYS A 9 -0.51 -15.22 -2.62
CA LYS A 9 -1.21 -15.85 -3.75
C LYS A 9 -1.67 -14.83 -4.77
N ILE A 10 -2.25 -13.70 -4.32
CA ILE A 10 -2.69 -12.61 -5.20
C ILE A 10 -1.50 -12.07 -6.01
N ILE A 11 -0.39 -11.75 -5.36
CA ILE A 11 0.82 -11.25 -6.02
C ILE A 11 1.40 -12.29 -6.99
N GLN A 12 1.40 -13.56 -6.59
CA GLN A 12 1.90 -14.69 -7.39
C GLN A 12 1.07 -14.94 -8.65
N SER A 13 -0.25 -14.74 -8.58
CA SER A 13 -1.17 -14.95 -9.71
C SER A 13 -0.85 -14.06 -10.90
N ARG A 14 -0.21 -12.91 -10.69
CA ARG A 14 0.02 -11.86 -11.69
C ARG A 14 -1.26 -11.32 -12.36
N LEU A 15 -2.42 -11.64 -11.80
CA LEU A 15 -3.71 -11.11 -12.23
C LEU A 15 -3.95 -9.78 -11.49
N PHE A 16 -4.67 -8.88 -12.16
CA PHE A 16 -4.98 -7.59 -11.58
C PHE A 16 -6.15 -7.68 -10.61
N TYR A 17 -5.83 -7.66 -9.30
CA TYR A 17 -6.77 -7.65 -8.20
C TYR A 17 -6.42 -6.54 -7.22
N PRO A 18 -6.86 -5.29 -7.45
CA PRO A 18 -6.66 -4.22 -6.48
C PRO A 18 -7.08 -4.66 -5.08
N THR A 19 -6.14 -4.58 -4.15
CA THR A 19 -6.29 -5.15 -2.81
C THR A 19 -6.15 -4.05 -1.76
N PHE A 20 -7.09 -3.99 -0.82
CA PHE A 20 -7.10 -3.06 0.29
C PHE A 20 -6.82 -3.81 1.60
N ILE A 21 -5.80 -3.39 2.35
CA ILE A 21 -5.44 -4.00 3.63
C ILE A 21 -5.62 -2.94 4.71
N THR A 22 -6.54 -3.21 5.62
CA THR A 22 -6.91 -2.26 6.66
C THR A 22 -6.77 -2.86 8.05
N ASP A 23 -6.99 -2.06 9.06
CA ASP A 23 -6.97 -2.30 10.48
C ASP A 23 -5.85 -1.53 11.19
N LEU A 24 -5.75 -1.68 12.51
CA LEU A 24 -4.93 -0.87 13.41
C LEU A 24 -3.47 -0.72 12.96
N SER A 25 -2.83 0.35 13.39
CA SER A 25 -1.41 0.61 13.08
C SER A 25 -0.48 -0.39 13.76
N GLY A 26 0.68 -0.65 13.14
CA GLY A 26 1.73 -1.49 13.73
C GLY A 26 1.51 -3.00 13.65
N ASN A 27 0.49 -3.47 12.94
CA ASN A 27 0.17 -4.91 12.78
C ASN A 27 0.87 -5.60 11.59
N GLY A 28 1.77 -4.89 10.88
CA GLY A 28 2.60 -5.49 9.83
C GLY A 28 1.98 -5.54 8.44
N LYS A 29 0.97 -4.71 8.12
CA LYS A 29 0.34 -4.63 6.78
C LYS A 29 1.36 -4.43 5.67
N THR A 30 2.07 -3.33 5.71
CA THR A 30 3.10 -2.94 4.74
C THR A 30 4.19 -4.00 4.63
N PHE A 31 4.71 -4.46 5.78
CA PHE A 31 5.74 -5.48 5.84
C PHE A 31 5.31 -6.80 5.20
N SER A 32 4.04 -7.19 5.33
CA SER A 32 3.51 -8.40 4.70
C SER A 32 3.59 -8.33 3.18
N VAL A 33 3.28 -7.18 2.58
CA VAL A 33 3.38 -6.97 1.13
C VAL A 33 4.84 -6.99 0.67
N GLU A 34 5.71 -6.28 1.38
CA GLU A 34 7.16 -6.24 1.10
C GLU A 34 7.77 -7.65 1.12
N GLN A 35 7.47 -8.44 2.15
CA GLN A 35 7.95 -9.81 2.29
C GLN A 35 7.38 -10.75 1.21
N ALA A 36 6.11 -10.59 0.85
CA ALA A 36 5.51 -11.39 -0.21
C ALA A 36 6.18 -11.10 -1.56
N CYS A 37 6.41 -9.83 -1.89
CA CYS A 37 7.13 -9.43 -3.09
C CYS A 37 8.57 -9.94 -3.11
N ALA A 38 9.30 -9.81 -2.00
CA ALA A 38 10.68 -10.29 -1.87
C ALA A 38 10.77 -11.82 -2.08
N GLN A 39 9.89 -12.60 -1.44
CA GLN A 39 9.86 -14.05 -1.61
C GLN A 39 9.50 -14.52 -3.02
N LEU A 40 8.75 -13.72 -3.76
CA LEU A 40 8.34 -14.02 -5.14
C LEU A 40 9.26 -13.42 -6.20
N GLY A 41 10.30 -12.68 -5.81
CA GLY A 41 11.15 -11.93 -6.73
C GLY A 41 10.36 -10.91 -7.54
N ARG A 42 9.29 -10.33 -6.97
CA ARG A 42 8.46 -9.31 -7.60
C ARG A 42 8.96 -7.92 -7.23
N GLU A 43 9.10 -7.09 -8.24
CA GLU A 43 9.39 -5.68 -8.02
C GLU A 43 8.26 -5.01 -7.26
N LEU A 44 8.62 -4.24 -6.24
CA LEU A 44 7.71 -3.45 -5.43
C LEU A 44 8.08 -1.97 -5.54
N ILE A 45 7.10 -1.15 -5.88
CA ILE A 45 7.19 0.31 -5.82
C ILE A 45 6.24 0.79 -4.73
N ARG A 46 6.81 1.31 -3.64
CA ARG A 46 6.07 1.82 -2.48
C ARG A 46 5.97 3.34 -2.54
N VAL A 47 4.77 3.84 -2.29
CA VAL A 47 4.49 5.27 -2.18
C VAL A 47 3.81 5.51 -0.84
N ASN A 48 4.43 6.29 0.03
CA ASN A 48 3.79 6.76 1.25
C ASN A 48 2.86 7.93 0.89
N ILE A 49 1.59 7.76 1.17
CA ILE A 49 0.57 8.77 0.89
C ILE A 49 0.50 9.76 2.06
N THR A 50 0.36 11.02 1.73
CA THR A 50 0.15 12.11 2.67
C THR A 50 -1.00 12.98 2.20
N ILE A 51 -1.45 13.91 3.03
CA ILE A 51 -2.49 14.89 2.65
C ILE A 51 -2.05 15.78 1.48
N GLU A 52 -0.75 15.98 1.31
CA GLU A 52 -0.14 16.81 0.27
C GLU A 52 0.05 16.07 -1.05
N THR A 53 0.05 14.73 -1.02
CA THR A 53 0.27 13.87 -2.20
C THR A 53 -0.71 14.22 -3.32
N ASP A 54 -0.20 14.49 -4.50
CA ASP A 54 -0.99 14.92 -5.65
C ASP A 54 -0.67 14.13 -6.94
N GLU A 55 -1.30 14.54 -8.05
CA GLU A 55 -1.12 13.89 -9.35
C GLU A 55 0.33 13.97 -9.84
N ASP A 56 1.02 15.08 -9.60
CA ASP A 56 2.41 15.25 -10.03
C ASP A 56 3.38 14.35 -9.26
N ASP A 57 3.06 14.04 -7.99
CA ASP A 57 3.82 13.10 -7.17
C ASP A 57 3.59 11.66 -7.58
N LEU A 58 2.36 11.31 -7.96
CA LEU A 58 1.94 9.94 -8.25
C LEU A 58 2.17 9.57 -9.70
N VAL A 59 1.69 10.39 -10.62
CA VAL A 59 1.67 10.14 -12.05
C VAL A 59 2.90 10.71 -12.74
N GLY A 60 3.32 11.89 -12.33
CA GLY A 60 4.49 12.58 -12.85
C GLY A 60 4.21 13.98 -13.33
N GLY A 61 5.29 14.69 -13.56
CA GLY A 61 5.24 16.09 -13.92
C GLY A 61 6.49 16.55 -14.64
N PHE A 62 6.46 17.80 -15.09
CA PHE A 62 7.64 18.44 -15.66
C PHE A 62 8.61 18.84 -14.55
N ARG A 63 9.88 18.57 -14.79
CA ARG A 63 11.00 18.95 -13.92
C ARG A 63 12.03 19.72 -14.72
N LEU A 64 12.71 20.67 -14.08
CA LEU A 64 13.83 21.38 -14.67
C LEU A 64 15.09 20.53 -14.48
N VAL A 65 15.68 20.08 -15.58
CA VAL A 65 16.91 19.26 -15.61
C VAL A 65 17.88 19.92 -16.56
N ASP A 66 19.05 20.31 -16.06
CA ASP A 66 20.13 20.96 -16.85
C ASP A 66 19.63 22.16 -17.69
N GLY A 67 18.76 22.98 -17.11
CA GLY A 67 18.18 24.14 -17.76
C GLY A 67 17.04 23.87 -18.75
N ASN A 68 16.68 22.61 -18.96
CA ASN A 68 15.59 22.20 -19.85
C ASN A 68 14.43 21.61 -19.06
N THR A 69 13.22 21.87 -19.52
CA THR A 69 12.02 21.26 -18.95
C THR A 69 11.81 19.87 -19.56
N ALA A 70 11.85 18.83 -18.72
CA ALA A 70 11.63 17.44 -19.12
C ALA A 70 10.48 16.80 -18.30
N TRP A 71 9.75 15.90 -18.92
CA TRP A 71 8.76 15.09 -18.23
C TRP A 71 9.47 13.98 -17.43
N HIS A 72 9.06 13.80 -16.17
CA HIS A 72 9.45 12.70 -15.31
C HIS A 72 8.25 11.89 -14.89
N ASN A 73 8.30 10.58 -15.11
CA ASN A 73 7.28 9.67 -14.63
C ASN A 73 7.28 9.65 -13.10
N GLY A 74 6.08 9.60 -12.53
CA GLY A 74 5.90 9.31 -11.12
C GLY A 74 5.88 7.80 -10.86
N PRO A 75 5.92 7.39 -9.57
CA PRO A 75 6.01 5.98 -9.17
C PRO A 75 4.86 5.11 -9.70
N VAL A 76 3.69 5.67 -9.89
CA VAL A 76 2.53 4.96 -10.43
C VAL A 76 2.77 4.59 -11.89
N ILE A 77 3.30 5.50 -12.69
CA ILE A 77 3.61 5.25 -14.10
C ILE A 77 4.77 4.26 -14.23
N GLU A 78 5.79 4.39 -13.40
CA GLU A 78 6.89 3.42 -13.32
C GLU A 78 6.36 2.00 -13.03
N ALA A 79 5.47 1.86 -12.04
CA ALA A 79 4.86 0.58 -11.71
C ALA A 79 4.03 0.00 -12.86
N LEU A 80 3.22 0.85 -13.54
CA LEU A 80 2.43 0.46 -14.69
C LEU A 80 3.29 -0.07 -15.83
N GLU A 81 4.30 0.69 -16.23
CA GLU A 81 5.17 0.36 -17.38
C GLU A 81 6.02 -0.88 -17.11
N ARG A 82 6.42 -1.12 -15.85
CA ARG A 82 7.29 -2.23 -15.44
C ARG A 82 6.52 -3.49 -15.02
N GLY A 83 5.20 -3.42 -14.87
CA GLY A 83 4.40 -4.53 -14.36
C GLY A 83 4.72 -4.86 -12.90
N ALA A 84 5.14 -3.86 -12.12
CA ALA A 84 5.49 -3.99 -10.72
C ALA A 84 4.24 -4.06 -9.82
N VAL A 85 4.44 -4.40 -8.55
CA VAL A 85 3.44 -4.23 -7.50
C VAL A 85 3.55 -2.80 -6.97
N LEU A 86 2.49 -2.01 -7.12
CA LEU A 86 2.37 -0.68 -6.55
C LEU A 86 1.76 -0.78 -5.16
N LEU A 87 2.48 -0.33 -4.14
CA LEU A 87 1.98 -0.25 -2.77
C LEU A 87 1.71 1.21 -2.41
N LEU A 88 0.43 1.53 -2.23
CA LEU A 88 -0.04 2.83 -1.73
C LEU A 88 -0.19 2.72 -0.21
N ASP A 89 0.80 3.19 0.52
CA ASP A 89 0.85 3.05 1.97
C ASP A 89 0.18 4.25 2.66
N GLU A 90 -0.64 3.97 3.67
CA GLU A 90 -1.42 4.96 4.43
C GLU A 90 -2.39 5.79 3.57
N ILE A 91 -3.12 5.10 2.68
CA ILE A 91 -4.00 5.77 1.69
C ILE A 91 -5.13 6.58 2.34
N ASP A 92 -5.49 6.30 3.57
CA ASP A 92 -6.46 7.05 4.36
C ASP A 92 -6.00 8.46 4.79
N LEU A 93 -4.73 8.79 4.57
CA LEU A 93 -4.24 10.16 4.68
C LEU A 93 -4.48 10.98 3.40
N ALA A 94 -4.86 10.34 2.29
CA ALA A 94 -5.02 10.99 1.00
C ALA A 94 -6.10 12.07 1.01
N SER A 95 -5.84 13.15 0.30
CA SER A 95 -6.87 14.11 -0.10
C SER A 95 -7.64 13.60 -1.33
N ASN A 96 -8.68 14.31 -1.76
CA ASN A 96 -9.42 13.98 -2.98
C ASN A 96 -8.57 13.95 -4.27
N LYS A 97 -7.34 14.44 -4.22
CA LYS A 97 -6.37 14.37 -5.34
C LYS A 97 -6.02 12.93 -5.74
N ILE A 98 -6.19 11.96 -4.82
CA ILE A 98 -5.97 10.53 -5.09
C ILE A 98 -6.91 9.96 -6.18
N LEU A 99 -8.02 10.64 -6.48
CA LEU A 99 -8.98 10.23 -7.50
C LEU A 99 -8.37 10.17 -8.90
N CYS A 100 -7.19 10.77 -9.13
CA CYS A 100 -6.43 10.59 -10.37
C CYS A 100 -6.09 9.12 -10.66
N LEU A 101 -6.09 8.25 -9.63
CA LEU A 101 -5.81 6.81 -9.76
C LEU A 101 -7.02 5.95 -10.16
N GLN A 102 -8.23 6.51 -10.29
CA GLN A 102 -9.44 5.72 -10.54
C GLN A 102 -9.33 4.81 -11.78
N SER A 103 -8.87 5.35 -12.92
CA SER A 103 -8.72 4.57 -14.16
C SER A 103 -7.68 3.45 -14.03
N ILE A 104 -6.66 3.67 -13.21
CA ILE A 104 -5.60 2.70 -12.94
C ILE A 104 -6.15 1.55 -12.09
N LEU A 105 -6.96 1.84 -11.08
CA LEU A 105 -7.65 0.84 -10.25
C LEU A 105 -8.68 0.02 -11.04
N GLU A 106 -9.15 0.54 -12.16
CA GLU A 106 -9.99 -0.21 -13.11
C GLU A 106 -9.18 -1.07 -14.10
N GLY A 107 -7.85 -1.06 -14.01
CA GLY A 107 -6.97 -1.81 -14.92
C GLY A 107 -6.86 -1.23 -16.33
N LYS A 108 -7.36 -0.02 -16.55
CA LYS A 108 -7.44 0.59 -17.90
C LYS A 108 -6.18 1.39 -18.30
N GLY A 109 -5.31 1.67 -17.35
CA GLY A 109 -4.18 2.58 -17.57
C GLY A 109 -4.60 4.06 -17.47
N VAL A 110 -3.72 4.95 -17.94
CA VAL A 110 -3.89 6.38 -17.77
C VAL A 110 -3.44 7.16 -19.01
N PHE A 111 -4.16 8.23 -19.34
CA PHE A 111 -3.75 9.18 -20.34
C PHE A 111 -3.02 10.36 -19.71
N LEU A 112 -1.74 10.48 -20.00
CA LEU A 112 -0.88 11.57 -19.54
C LEU A 112 -1.16 12.83 -20.36
N LYS A 113 -2.13 13.63 -19.91
CA LYS A 113 -2.64 14.81 -20.65
C LYS A 113 -1.54 15.81 -20.99
N LYS A 114 -0.56 16.01 -20.09
CA LYS A 114 0.52 16.99 -20.25
C LYS A 114 1.47 16.66 -21.41
N ILE A 115 1.56 15.39 -21.80
CA ILE A 115 2.46 14.93 -22.87
C ILE A 115 1.72 14.14 -23.97
N GLY A 116 0.40 14.03 -23.89
CA GLY A 116 -0.41 13.36 -24.90
C GLY A 116 -0.13 11.86 -25.06
N LYS A 117 0.31 11.16 -24.00
CA LYS A 117 0.70 9.74 -24.04
C LYS A 117 -0.25 8.86 -23.25
N TRP A 118 -0.70 7.75 -23.86
CA TRP A 118 -1.36 6.66 -23.15
C TRP A 118 -0.31 5.72 -22.52
N VAL A 119 -0.50 5.38 -21.24
CA VAL A 119 0.26 4.35 -20.55
C VAL A 119 -0.70 3.24 -20.15
N LYS A 120 -0.44 2.03 -20.64
CA LYS A 120 -1.21 0.83 -20.32
C LYS A 120 -0.45 -0.01 -19.29
N PRO A 121 -1.16 -0.74 -18.41
CA PRO A 121 -0.49 -1.63 -17.46
C PRO A 121 0.23 -2.78 -18.19
N ALA A 122 1.49 -2.96 -17.88
CA ALA A 122 2.24 -4.14 -18.30
C ALA A 122 1.78 -5.39 -17.52
N ALA A 123 2.04 -6.56 -18.08
CA ALA A 123 1.66 -7.83 -17.48
C ALA A 123 2.23 -7.99 -16.06
N GLY A 124 1.36 -8.34 -15.12
CA GLY A 124 1.72 -8.50 -13.72
C GLY A 124 1.60 -7.24 -12.87
N PHE A 125 1.23 -6.09 -13.45
CA PHE A 125 0.91 -4.91 -12.65
C PHE A 125 -0.17 -5.21 -11.62
N GLN A 126 0.04 -4.76 -10.38
CA GLN A 126 -0.87 -4.97 -9.27
C GLN A 126 -0.87 -3.72 -8.39
N VAL A 127 -2.01 -3.41 -7.77
CA VAL A 127 -2.13 -2.33 -6.79
C VAL A 127 -2.55 -2.91 -5.44
N ILE A 128 -1.81 -2.56 -4.41
CA ILE A 128 -2.16 -2.87 -3.02
C ILE A 128 -2.15 -1.56 -2.25
N ALA A 129 -3.19 -1.31 -1.47
CA ALA A 129 -3.28 -0.14 -0.61
C ALA A 129 -3.35 -0.58 0.85
N THR A 130 -2.71 0.17 1.75
CA THR A 130 -2.82 -0.02 3.19
C THR A 130 -3.48 1.20 3.84
N ALA A 131 -4.23 0.97 4.91
CA ALA A 131 -4.86 2.02 5.70
C ALA A 131 -4.91 1.63 7.18
N ASN A 132 -4.97 2.61 8.06
CA ASN A 132 -5.16 2.41 9.49
C ASN A 132 -6.65 2.52 9.88
N THR A 133 -7.49 2.95 8.94
CA THR A 133 -8.95 3.01 9.07
C THR A 133 -9.59 2.23 7.92
N LYS A 134 -10.88 1.92 8.07
CA LYS A 134 -11.64 1.27 6.97
C LYS A 134 -12.05 2.25 5.86
N GLY A 135 -11.35 3.36 5.71
CA GLY A 135 -11.67 4.43 4.76
C GLY A 135 -12.78 5.37 5.24
N LYS A 136 -13.25 5.20 6.49
CA LYS A 136 -14.33 6.00 7.09
C LYS A 136 -13.82 7.14 7.99
N GLY A 137 -12.49 7.35 8.02
CA GLY A 137 -11.87 8.26 8.97
C GLY A 137 -11.81 7.67 10.39
N SER A 138 -11.36 8.48 11.36
CA SER A 138 -11.27 8.09 12.76
C SER A 138 -12.37 8.78 13.56
N ASP A 139 -13.43 8.05 13.88
CA ASP A 139 -14.53 8.56 14.72
C ASP A 139 -14.10 8.73 16.19
N ASP A 140 -13.07 8.00 16.62
CA ASP A 140 -12.57 7.99 18.00
C ASP A 140 -11.32 8.86 18.22
N GLY A 141 -10.87 9.58 17.19
CA GLY A 141 -9.71 10.47 17.26
C GLY A 141 -8.35 9.78 17.40
N ARG A 142 -8.29 8.44 17.32
CA ARG A 142 -7.04 7.68 17.43
C ARG A 142 -6.10 7.91 16.25
N PHE A 143 -6.67 8.20 15.08
CA PHE A 143 -5.92 8.43 13.84
C PHE A 143 -6.15 9.84 13.32
N ILE A 144 -5.51 10.81 13.99
CA ILE A 144 -5.58 12.23 13.61
C ILE A 144 -5.02 12.40 12.19
N GLY A 145 -5.77 13.11 11.34
CA GLY A 145 -5.36 13.40 9.97
C GLY A 145 -5.85 12.39 8.92
N THR A 146 -6.50 11.28 9.34
CA THR A 146 -7.15 10.40 8.37
C THR A 146 -8.40 11.04 7.79
N ASN A 147 -8.59 10.87 6.48
CA ASN A 147 -9.73 11.39 5.75
C ASN A 147 -10.74 10.27 5.46
N VAL A 148 -12.00 10.65 5.27
CA VAL A 148 -13.00 9.76 4.71
C VAL A 148 -12.68 9.61 3.22
N LEU A 149 -12.30 8.41 2.82
CA LEU A 149 -12.07 8.10 1.41
C LEU A 149 -13.40 8.08 0.64
N ASN A 150 -13.36 8.54 -0.61
CA ASN A 150 -14.52 8.47 -1.48
C ASN A 150 -14.96 7.01 -1.66
N GLU A 151 -16.25 6.73 -1.42
CA GLU A 151 -16.81 5.37 -1.48
C GLU A 151 -16.61 4.73 -2.86
N ALA A 152 -16.82 5.49 -3.93
CA ALA A 152 -16.58 5.01 -5.29
C ALA A 152 -15.10 4.67 -5.55
N PHE A 153 -14.16 5.28 -4.82
CA PHE A 153 -12.74 4.91 -4.88
C PHE A 153 -12.48 3.58 -4.16
N LEU A 154 -13.09 3.38 -2.99
CA LEU A 154 -12.96 2.14 -2.21
C LEU A 154 -13.59 0.94 -2.93
N GLU A 155 -14.70 1.12 -3.63
CA GLU A 155 -15.37 0.07 -4.43
C GLU A 155 -14.47 -0.50 -5.55
N ARG A 156 -13.41 0.21 -5.94
CA ARG A 156 -12.43 -0.27 -6.90
C ARG A 156 -11.40 -1.24 -6.34
N PHE A 157 -11.48 -1.53 -5.04
CA PHE A 157 -10.70 -2.57 -4.37
C PHE A 157 -11.59 -3.78 -4.08
N PRO A 158 -11.73 -4.72 -5.03
CA PRO A 158 -12.62 -5.86 -4.88
C PRO A 158 -12.18 -6.85 -3.79
N VAL A 159 -10.92 -6.75 -3.36
CA VAL A 159 -10.36 -7.58 -2.30
C VAL A 159 -10.01 -6.70 -1.11
N THR A 160 -10.59 -6.99 0.05
CA THR A 160 -10.29 -6.29 1.30
C THR A 160 -9.86 -7.30 2.36
N PHE A 161 -8.75 -7.02 3.03
CA PHE A 161 -8.26 -7.79 4.18
C PHE A 161 -8.25 -6.92 5.43
N GLU A 162 -8.76 -7.45 6.51
CA GLU A 162 -8.55 -6.92 7.86
C GLU A 162 -7.33 -7.65 8.46
N GLN A 163 -6.31 -6.90 8.80
CA GLN A 163 -5.05 -7.44 9.32
C GLN A 163 -4.98 -7.26 10.83
N GLU A 164 -5.38 -8.29 11.57
CA GLU A 164 -5.28 -8.29 13.03
C GLU A 164 -3.84 -8.31 13.53
N TYR A 165 -3.64 -8.01 14.81
CA TYR A 165 -2.35 -8.19 15.46
C TYR A 165 -1.96 -9.67 15.50
N PRO A 166 -0.65 -9.99 15.50
CA PRO A 166 -0.21 -11.35 15.73
C PRO A 166 -0.60 -11.81 17.12
N THR A 167 -0.92 -13.10 17.26
CA THR A 167 -1.10 -13.70 18.59
C THR A 167 0.20 -13.63 19.39
N VAL A 168 0.11 -13.63 20.72
CA VAL A 168 1.28 -13.64 21.63
C VAL A 168 2.32 -14.70 21.22
N ALA A 169 1.86 -15.89 20.83
CA ALA A 169 2.77 -16.97 20.40
C ALA A 169 3.55 -16.64 19.11
N ILE A 170 2.89 -15.97 18.16
CA ILE A 170 3.52 -15.54 16.89
C ILE A 170 4.46 -14.36 17.18
N GLU A 171 4.02 -13.39 17.97
CA GLU A 171 4.80 -12.22 18.32
C GLU A 171 6.08 -12.61 19.09
N THR A 172 5.96 -13.53 20.05
CA THR A 172 7.12 -14.11 20.75
C THR A 172 8.12 -14.73 19.77
N LYS A 173 7.64 -15.46 18.74
CA LYS A 173 8.53 -16.03 17.71
C LYS A 173 9.22 -14.97 16.86
N ILE A 174 8.52 -13.89 16.53
CA ILE A 174 9.10 -12.76 15.78
C ILE A 174 10.19 -12.09 16.61
N LEU A 175 9.87 -11.73 17.85
CA LEU A 175 10.81 -11.08 18.78
C LEU A 175 12.03 -11.96 19.05
N ASN A 176 11.85 -13.27 19.23
CA ASN A 176 12.94 -14.19 19.51
C ASN A 176 13.96 -14.30 18.37
N LYS A 177 13.55 -14.06 17.12
CA LYS A 177 14.49 -13.98 15.98
C LYS A 177 15.43 -12.78 16.07
N LEU A 178 15.02 -11.75 16.79
CA LEU A 178 15.80 -10.50 16.94
C LEU A 178 16.62 -10.48 18.22
N CYS A 179 16.05 -10.98 19.31
CA CYS A 179 16.62 -10.86 20.66
C CYS A 179 17.31 -12.15 21.17
N GLY A 180 16.81 -13.32 20.80
CA GLY A 180 17.36 -14.62 21.24
C GLY A 180 17.02 -15.04 22.68
N ASP A 181 16.44 -14.17 23.52
CA ASP A 181 15.94 -14.51 24.86
C ASP A 181 14.44 -14.76 24.83
N VAL A 182 14.06 -16.03 24.82
CA VAL A 182 12.66 -16.46 24.70
C VAL A 182 11.78 -15.95 25.86
N ASN A 183 12.31 -15.95 27.09
CA ASN A 183 11.56 -15.52 28.28
C ASN A 183 11.29 -14.01 28.27
N PHE A 184 12.28 -13.24 27.86
CA PHE A 184 12.14 -11.80 27.71
C PHE A 184 11.15 -11.47 26.56
N CYS A 185 11.30 -12.12 25.41
CA CYS A 185 10.41 -11.94 24.27
C CYS A 185 8.96 -12.30 24.58
N LYS A 186 8.74 -13.38 25.36
CA LYS A 186 7.39 -13.76 25.79
C LYS A 186 6.76 -12.67 26.67
N ARG A 187 7.49 -12.17 27.66
CA ARG A 187 6.99 -11.11 28.55
C ARG A 187 6.67 -9.82 27.77
N LEU A 188 7.48 -9.48 26.76
CA LEU A 188 7.20 -8.33 25.90
C LEU A 188 5.92 -8.54 25.07
N ALA A 189 5.73 -9.73 24.51
CA ALA A 189 4.53 -10.06 23.73
C ALA A 189 3.27 -10.08 24.62
N ASP A 190 3.34 -10.66 25.83
CA ASP A 190 2.25 -10.64 26.81
C ASP A 190 1.88 -9.20 27.19
N TRP A 191 2.88 -8.35 27.40
CA TRP A 191 2.67 -6.94 27.73
C TRP A 191 2.07 -6.16 26.58
N ALA A 192 2.54 -6.38 25.37
CA ALA A 192 1.97 -5.75 24.19
C ALA A 192 0.48 -6.11 23.98
N ASP A 193 0.10 -7.37 24.23
CA ASP A 193 -1.27 -7.85 24.16
C ASP A 193 -2.20 -7.16 25.18
N ILE A 194 -1.69 -6.87 26.39
CA ILE A 194 -2.43 -6.16 27.43
C ILE A 194 -2.67 -4.67 27.08
N ILE A 195 -1.72 -4.05 26.37
CA ILE A 195 -1.78 -2.61 26.04
C ILE A 195 -2.70 -2.33 24.83
N ARG A 196 -2.86 -3.27 23.93
CA ARG A 196 -3.67 -3.18 22.70
C ARG A 196 -5.16 -3.32 22.97
#